data_4b972e1b782063de8dac1e8963581771
#
_entry.id   4b972e1b782063de8dac1e8963581771
#
_cell.length_a   1.000
_cell.length_b   1.000
_cell.length_c   1.000
_cell.angle_alpha   90.00
_cell.angle_beta   90.00
_cell.angle_gamma   90.00
#
_symmetry.space_group_name_H-M   'P 1'
#
loop_
_entity.id
_entity.type
_entity.pdbx_description
1 polymer ?
#
loop_
_entity_poly.entity_id
_entity_poly.type
_entity_poly.pdbx_seq_one_letter_code
_entity_poly.pdbx_strand_id
1 'polypeptide(L)'
;MRIATVNVNGIRAAARKGISTWLEASAPDVLVLQEVRADEKTASELLPGYRSEVWPCRIKGRAGVAVAVREGSVVAVGEVRRGVALPDTAEPDVDSGRWLEVDLAVEGTPGSDGAGRHTLTVVSAYLHSGQLGTEKMDQKYAHLELVDARMTELLESSESGGPQVIMAGDLNVVRSERDIKNWKPNHNKTAGVMDEEIAHLEGWFASGWIDVARWLAPGEQGPYTWWSQRGRAFDNNAGWRLDYQVATPRLAKRASTFTVDRADSHDTRWSDHAPLVVDYAF
;
A
#
# COMPACT_ATOMS: atom_id res chain seq x y z
N MET A 1 -13.31 7.40 8.65
CA MET A 1 -11.95 6.88 8.95
C MET A 1 -11.04 7.16 7.76
N ARG A 2 -9.87 7.73 8.02
CA ARG A 2 -8.88 8.05 6.99
C ARG A 2 -7.78 7.00 6.98
N ILE A 3 -7.53 6.39 5.81
CA ILE A 3 -6.44 5.43 5.60
C ILE A 3 -5.47 6.02 4.59
N ALA A 4 -4.19 6.06 4.94
CA ALA A 4 -3.13 6.52 4.05
C ALA A 4 -2.10 5.41 3.80
N THR A 5 -1.60 5.29 2.58
CA THR A 5 -0.47 4.42 2.26
C THR A 5 0.64 5.21 1.59
N VAL A 6 1.89 4.90 1.92
CA VAL A 6 3.05 5.50 1.28
C VAL A 6 4.32 4.66 1.46
N ASN A 7 5.07 4.49 0.39
CA ASN A 7 6.45 4.03 0.44
C ASN A 7 7.33 5.19 0.94
N VAL A 8 7.94 5.02 2.12
CA VAL A 8 8.74 6.09 2.78
C VAL A 8 10.20 6.12 2.34
N ASN A 9 10.63 5.15 1.54
CA ASN A 9 12.03 5.01 1.09
C ASN A 9 13.06 5.16 2.25
N GLY A 10 12.73 4.55 3.40
CA GLY A 10 13.46 4.60 4.65
C GLY A 10 12.92 5.65 5.63
N ILE A 11 12.28 5.15 6.70
CA ILE A 11 11.60 6.00 7.71
C ILE A 11 12.52 7.04 8.36
N ARG A 12 13.82 6.70 8.59
CA ARG A 12 14.80 7.65 9.14
C ARG A 12 15.05 8.84 8.19
N ALA A 13 15.07 8.59 6.88
CA ALA A 13 15.25 9.64 5.89
C ALA A 13 13.98 10.50 5.77
N ALA A 14 12.81 9.89 5.73
CA ALA A 14 11.53 10.57 5.70
C ALA A 14 11.33 11.46 6.94
N ALA A 15 11.69 10.96 8.14
CA ALA A 15 11.62 11.74 9.38
C ALA A 15 12.50 13.01 9.33
N ARG A 16 13.73 12.88 8.85
CA ARG A 16 14.61 14.06 8.69
C ARG A 16 14.12 15.07 7.65
N LYS A 17 13.32 14.65 6.69
CA LYS A 17 12.81 15.47 5.60
C LYS A 17 11.40 16.02 5.84
N GLY A 18 10.79 15.74 7.00
CA GLY A 18 9.54 16.38 7.39
C GLY A 18 8.26 15.57 7.20
N ILE A 19 8.32 14.24 7.20
CA ILE A 19 7.10 13.40 7.22
C ILE A 19 6.18 13.77 8.40
N SER A 20 6.74 14.21 9.54
CA SER A 20 5.97 14.61 10.72
C SER A 20 5.00 15.76 10.43
N THR A 21 5.41 16.75 9.65
CA THR A 21 4.55 17.87 9.24
C THR A 21 3.35 17.37 8.42
N TRP A 22 3.59 16.41 7.51
CA TRP A 22 2.50 15.80 6.76
C TRP A 22 1.59 14.95 7.65
N LEU A 23 2.15 14.18 8.60
CA LEU A 23 1.37 13.39 9.56
C LEU A 23 0.47 14.26 10.43
N GLU A 24 0.95 15.42 10.88
CA GLU A 24 0.16 16.37 11.65
C GLU A 24 -0.98 16.97 10.81
N ALA A 25 -0.73 17.32 9.57
CA ALA A 25 -1.71 17.94 8.67
C ALA A 25 -2.76 16.94 8.16
N SER A 26 -2.34 15.77 7.71
CA SER A 26 -3.21 14.73 7.15
C SER A 26 -3.92 13.91 8.21
N ALA A 27 -3.26 13.67 9.35
CA ALA A 27 -3.73 12.95 10.52
C ALA A 27 -4.49 11.65 10.18
N PRO A 28 -3.91 10.71 9.39
CA PRO A 28 -4.60 9.48 9.04
C PRO A 28 -4.89 8.65 10.30
N ASP A 29 -6.06 8.02 10.36
CA ASP A 29 -6.42 7.10 11.44
C ASP A 29 -5.62 5.80 11.35
N VAL A 30 -5.36 5.36 10.11
CA VAL A 30 -4.52 4.21 9.77
C VAL A 30 -3.49 4.62 8.73
N LEU A 31 -2.23 4.38 9.04
CA LEU A 31 -1.10 4.66 8.17
C LEU A 31 -0.41 3.35 7.77
N VAL A 32 -0.29 3.10 6.48
CA VAL A 32 0.26 1.89 5.89
C VAL A 32 1.57 2.24 5.19
N LEU A 33 2.69 1.68 5.66
CA LEU A 33 4.03 2.07 5.22
C LEU A 33 4.78 0.94 4.52
N GLN A 34 5.51 1.30 3.47
CA GLN A 34 6.42 0.42 2.75
C GLN A 34 7.84 1.00 2.77
N GLU A 35 8.83 0.15 2.55
CA GLU A 35 10.25 0.48 2.62
C GLU A 35 10.63 1.20 3.93
N VAL A 36 10.13 0.73 5.05
CA VAL A 36 10.45 1.27 6.38
C VAL A 36 11.95 1.20 6.67
N ARG A 37 12.64 0.13 6.22
CA ARG A 37 14.11 -0.07 6.32
C ARG A 37 14.66 0.16 7.72
N ALA A 38 13.88 -0.16 8.74
CA ALA A 38 14.22 -0.01 10.16
C ALA A 38 13.62 -1.17 10.96
N ASP A 39 14.15 -1.38 12.14
CA ASP A 39 13.56 -2.25 13.13
C ASP A 39 12.30 -1.62 13.75
N GLU A 40 11.50 -2.43 14.43
CA GLU A 40 10.24 -2.04 15.04
C GLU A 40 10.41 -0.87 16.02
N LYS A 41 11.43 -0.93 16.89
CA LYS A 41 11.71 0.13 17.86
C LYS A 41 11.96 1.47 17.18
N THR A 42 12.85 1.49 16.21
CA THR A 42 13.17 2.72 15.46
C THR A 42 11.96 3.26 14.70
N ALA A 43 11.17 2.38 14.07
CA ALA A 43 9.98 2.82 13.33
C ALA A 43 8.95 3.45 14.28
N SER A 44 8.69 2.82 15.44
CA SER A 44 7.77 3.34 16.44
C SER A 44 8.21 4.68 17.01
N GLU A 45 9.51 4.85 17.33
CA GLU A 45 10.05 6.11 17.82
C GLU A 45 9.92 7.28 16.81
N LEU A 46 9.89 6.97 15.51
CA LEU A 46 9.78 7.96 14.42
C LEU A 46 8.35 8.23 13.97
N LEU A 47 7.36 7.58 14.58
CA LEU A 47 5.92 7.77 14.34
C LEU A 47 5.20 8.19 15.63
N PRO A 48 5.55 9.35 16.21
CA PRO A 48 4.92 9.81 17.45
C PRO A 48 3.41 9.98 17.25
N GLY A 49 2.62 9.56 18.25
CA GLY A 49 1.16 9.58 18.20
C GLY A 49 0.52 8.41 17.43
N TYR A 50 1.33 7.42 17.03
CA TYR A 50 0.85 6.20 16.41
C TYR A 50 1.35 4.96 17.16
N ARG A 51 0.48 3.97 17.32
CA ARG A 51 0.86 2.62 17.69
C ARG A 51 1.10 1.83 16.40
N SER A 52 2.32 1.34 16.19
CA SER A 52 2.72 0.68 14.95
C SER A 52 3.02 -0.80 15.14
N GLU A 53 2.50 -1.62 14.23
CA GLU A 53 2.93 -2.99 13.98
C GLU A 53 3.89 -2.96 12.80
N VAL A 54 5.07 -3.56 12.96
CA VAL A 54 6.14 -3.52 11.95
C VAL A 54 6.59 -4.92 11.62
N TRP A 55 6.79 -5.20 10.34
CA TRP A 55 7.47 -6.39 9.86
C TRP A 55 8.75 -5.99 9.13
N PRO A 56 9.90 -5.98 9.79
CA PRO A 56 11.17 -5.62 9.17
C PRO A 56 11.64 -6.73 8.23
N CYS A 57 12.36 -6.35 7.17
CA CYS A 57 13.05 -7.32 6.34
C CYS A 57 14.23 -7.97 7.09
N ARG A 58 14.41 -9.29 6.95
CA ARG A 58 15.56 -10.00 7.50
C ARG A 58 16.88 -9.53 6.88
N ILE A 59 16.83 -9.05 5.63
CA ILE A 59 17.98 -8.44 4.97
C ILE A 59 18.03 -6.96 5.37
N LYS A 60 19.04 -6.59 6.14
CA LYS A 60 19.19 -5.22 6.68
C LYS A 60 19.15 -4.14 5.61
N GLY A 61 18.40 -3.07 5.88
CA GLY A 61 18.30 -1.91 5.00
C GLY A 61 17.44 -2.10 3.76
N ARG A 62 16.74 -3.23 3.65
CA ARG A 62 15.79 -3.51 2.57
C ARG A 62 14.36 -3.56 3.09
N ALA A 63 13.40 -3.36 2.20
CA ALA A 63 11.96 -3.52 2.44
C ALA A 63 11.51 -3.05 3.85
N GLY A 64 10.70 -3.82 4.51
CA GLY A 64 10.05 -3.48 5.78
C GLY A 64 8.73 -2.79 5.55
N VAL A 65 7.66 -3.36 6.12
CA VAL A 65 6.29 -2.84 6.04
C VAL A 65 5.76 -2.56 7.44
N ALA A 66 4.81 -1.62 7.54
CA ALA A 66 4.17 -1.32 8.79
C ALA A 66 2.70 -0.93 8.61
N VAL A 67 1.90 -1.20 9.62
CA VAL A 67 0.57 -0.65 9.82
C VAL A 67 0.58 0.10 11.15
N ALA A 68 0.30 1.40 11.12
CA ALA A 68 0.29 2.24 12.30
C ALA A 68 -1.10 2.85 12.51
N VAL A 69 -1.60 2.78 13.73
CA VAL A 69 -2.91 3.28 14.13
C VAL A 69 -2.73 4.50 15.02
N ARG A 70 -3.39 5.61 14.67
CA ARG A 70 -3.29 6.86 15.42
C ARG A 70 -3.84 6.70 16.83
N GLU A 71 -3.08 7.15 17.82
CA GLU A 71 -3.51 7.16 19.22
C GLU A 71 -4.77 8.02 19.41
N GLY A 72 -5.71 7.51 20.19
CA GLY A 72 -7.00 8.18 20.39
C GLY A 72 -7.99 8.07 19.24
N SER A 73 -7.66 7.35 18.12
CA SER A 73 -8.64 6.99 17.10
C SER A 73 -9.59 5.91 17.64
N VAL A 74 -10.71 5.74 16.95
CA VAL A 74 -11.71 4.69 17.27
C VAL A 74 -11.29 3.28 16.86
N VAL A 75 -10.02 3.08 16.54
CA VAL A 75 -9.47 1.85 15.98
C VAL A 75 -8.69 1.09 17.04
N ALA A 76 -9.05 -0.16 17.30
CA ALA A 76 -8.29 -1.08 18.15
C ALA A 76 -7.59 -2.14 17.29
N VAL A 77 -6.33 -2.45 17.61
CA VAL A 77 -5.54 -3.49 16.91
C VAL A 77 -5.89 -4.87 17.46
N GLY A 78 -6.15 -5.81 16.56
CA GLY A 78 -6.41 -7.23 16.83
C GLY A 78 -5.24 -8.12 16.46
N GLU A 79 -5.50 -9.18 15.69
CA GLU A 79 -4.49 -10.15 15.26
C GLU A 79 -3.52 -9.54 14.24
N VAL A 80 -2.26 -9.98 14.31
CA VAL A 80 -1.17 -9.54 13.43
C VAL A 80 -0.51 -10.75 12.77
N ARG A 81 -0.51 -10.80 11.44
CA ARG A 81 0.07 -11.88 10.64
C ARG A 81 1.18 -11.30 9.75
N ARG A 82 2.35 -11.95 9.76
CA ARG A 82 3.58 -11.49 9.09
C ARG A 82 3.97 -12.45 7.99
N GLY A 83 4.24 -11.93 6.81
CA GLY A 83 4.51 -12.68 5.58
C GLY A 83 3.21 -13.12 4.89
N VAL A 84 3.34 -13.55 3.63
CA VAL A 84 2.23 -14.20 2.93
C VAL A 84 2.12 -15.61 3.50
N ALA A 85 1.15 -15.82 4.40
CA ALA A 85 0.97 -17.09 5.08
C ALA A 85 0.53 -18.15 4.07
N LEU A 86 1.45 -19.07 3.78
CA LEU A 86 1.10 -20.35 3.17
C LEU A 86 1.35 -21.46 4.19
N PRO A 87 0.43 -22.43 4.32
CA PRO A 87 0.70 -23.61 5.13
C PRO A 87 2.00 -24.27 4.64
N ASP A 88 2.89 -24.61 5.55
CA ASP A 88 4.06 -25.46 5.34
C ASP A 88 5.27 -24.92 4.59
N THR A 89 5.31 -23.64 4.21
CA THR A 89 6.51 -23.04 3.59
C THR A 89 7.08 -21.89 4.42
N ALA A 90 8.39 -21.94 4.69
CA ALA A 90 9.09 -20.81 5.29
C ALA A 90 9.21 -19.68 4.25
N GLU A 91 8.78 -18.47 4.60
CA GLU A 91 8.94 -17.29 3.76
C GLU A 91 10.42 -17.06 3.43
N PRO A 92 10.81 -16.94 2.14
CA PRO A 92 12.18 -16.63 1.75
C PRO A 92 12.65 -15.29 2.36
N ASP A 93 13.95 -15.17 2.67
CA ASP A 93 14.47 -13.92 3.26
C ASP A 93 14.24 -12.68 2.37
N VAL A 94 14.25 -12.86 1.05
CA VAL A 94 14.01 -11.80 0.08
C VAL A 94 12.57 -11.30 0.07
N ASP A 95 11.63 -12.12 0.55
CA ASP A 95 10.19 -11.80 0.64
C ASP A 95 9.83 -11.23 2.02
N SER A 96 10.72 -11.40 3.01
CA SER A 96 10.49 -10.89 4.37
C SER A 96 10.33 -9.37 4.40
N GLY A 97 9.40 -8.89 5.23
CA GLY A 97 9.13 -7.46 5.34
C GLY A 97 8.40 -6.88 4.13
N ARG A 98 7.59 -7.69 3.42
CA ARG A 98 6.83 -7.25 2.25
C ARG A 98 5.33 -7.39 2.39
N TRP A 99 4.87 -8.18 3.36
CA TRP A 99 3.46 -8.42 3.60
C TRP A 99 3.18 -8.47 5.10
N LEU A 100 2.27 -7.61 5.56
CA LEU A 100 1.84 -7.55 6.96
C LEU A 100 0.34 -7.34 7.00
N GLU A 101 -0.38 -8.26 7.63
CA GLU A 101 -1.82 -8.16 7.87
C GLU A 101 -2.08 -7.79 9.33
N VAL A 102 -2.96 -6.83 9.54
CA VAL A 102 -3.37 -6.39 10.88
C VAL A 102 -4.90 -6.28 10.91
N ASP A 103 -5.52 -7.02 11.82
CA ASP A 103 -6.94 -6.92 12.04
C ASP A 103 -7.24 -5.71 12.94
N LEU A 104 -8.17 -4.89 12.52
CA LEU A 104 -8.61 -3.69 13.22
C LEU A 104 -10.08 -3.81 13.58
N ALA A 105 -10.42 -3.41 14.80
CA ALA A 105 -11.80 -3.21 15.20
C ALA A 105 -12.14 -1.73 15.10
N VAL A 106 -13.09 -1.39 14.26
CA VAL A 106 -13.52 -0.02 13.99
C VAL A 106 -14.93 0.18 14.53
N GLU A 107 -15.12 1.20 15.37
CA GLU A 107 -16.43 1.60 15.85
C GLU A 107 -17.13 2.45 14.79
N GLY A 108 -18.30 2.04 14.35
CA GLY A 108 -19.10 2.82 13.41
C GLY A 108 -19.74 4.02 14.08
N THR A 109 -20.06 5.05 13.30
CA THR A 109 -20.70 6.26 13.78
C THR A 109 -22.13 5.94 14.31
N PRO A 110 -22.46 6.28 15.57
CA PRO A 110 -23.78 6.06 16.10
C PRO A 110 -24.89 6.73 15.25
N GLY A 111 -25.92 5.97 14.92
CA GLY A 111 -27.06 6.47 14.13
C GLY A 111 -26.85 6.49 12.61
N SER A 112 -25.71 6.01 12.10
CA SER A 112 -25.48 5.77 10.67
C SER A 112 -25.84 4.33 10.28
N ASP A 113 -25.95 4.06 8.97
CA ASP A 113 -26.09 2.69 8.43
C ASP A 113 -24.86 1.81 8.74
N GLY A 114 -23.78 2.43 9.25
CA GLY A 114 -22.56 1.78 9.71
C GLY A 114 -22.46 1.65 11.24
N ALA A 115 -23.52 1.89 12.00
CA ALA A 115 -23.48 1.77 13.45
C ALA A 115 -23.13 0.33 13.89
N GLY A 116 -22.21 0.23 14.86
CA GLY A 116 -21.73 -1.05 15.39
C GLY A 116 -20.23 -1.24 15.20
N ARG A 117 -19.73 -2.38 15.65
CA ARG A 117 -18.31 -2.73 15.54
C ARG A 117 -18.05 -3.48 14.23
N HIS A 118 -17.10 -3.00 13.47
CA HIS A 118 -16.66 -3.62 12.22
C HIS A 118 -15.26 -4.20 12.40
N THR A 119 -15.02 -5.36 11.78
CA THR A 119 -13.67 -5.91 11.67
C THR A 119 -13.13 -5.63 10.27
N LEU A 120 -11.94 -5.07 10.22
CA LEU A 120 -11.22 -4.72 9.00
C LEU A 120 -9.84 -5.35 9.04
N THR A 121 -9.46 -6.12 8.03
CA THR A 121 -8.08 -6.53 7.83
C THR A 121 -7.38 -5.50 6.95
N VAL A 122 -6.35 -4.86 7.47
CA VAL A 122 -5.47 -3.95 6.73
C VAL A 122 -4.19 -4.68 6.38
N VAL A 123 -3.88 -4.74 5.10
CA VAL A 123 -2.65 -5.33 4.59
C VAL A 123 -1.70 -4.24 4.13
N SER A 124 -0.49 -4.21 4.68
CA SER A 124 0.61 -3.44 4.11
C SER A 124 1.39 -4.30 3.14
N ALA A 125 1.34 -3.97 1.84
CA ALA A 125 1.97 -4.72 0.77
C ALA A 125 3.11 -3.92 0.12
N TYR A 126 4.28 -4.54 -0.01
CA TYR A 126 5.41 -4.01 -0.77
C TYR A 126 5.91 -5.08 -1.74
N LEU A 127 5.41 -5.08 -2.96
CA LEU A 127 5.80 -6.06 -3.97
C LEU A 127 7.20 -5.78 -4.51
N HIS A 128 7.86 -6.82 -5.02
CA HIS A 128 9.19 -6.66 -5.61
C HIS A 128 9.17 -5.69 -6.81
N SER A 129 10.15 -4.81 -6.90
CA SER A 129 10.30 -3.94 -8.08
C SER A 129 10.69 -4.72 -9.35
N GLY A 130 11.40 -5.85 -9.18
CA GLY A 130 11.92 -6.62 -10.30
C GLY A 130 13.08 -5.93 -11.02
N GLN A 131 13.74 -6.68 -11.88
CA GLN A 131 14.72 -6.18 -12.84
C GLN A 131 14.83 -7.19 -13.98
N LEU A 132 14.45 -6.80 -15.19
CA LEU A 132 14.45 -7.69 -16.35
C LEU A 132 15.80 -8.36 -16.58
N GLY A 133 15.76 -9.65 -16.93
CA GLY A 133 16.95 -10.46 -17.20
C GLY A 133 17.80 -10.80 -15.96
N THR A 134 17.24 -10.69 -14.76
CA THR A 134 17.89 -11.08 -13.50
C THR A 134 16.97 -11.90 -12.62
N GLU A 135 17.52 -12.65 -11.67
CA GLU A 135 16.78 -13.41 -10.65
C GLU A 135 15.75 -12.58 -9.88
N LYS A 136 15.90 -11.26 -9.84
CA LYS A 136 14.91 -10.38 -9.18
C LYS A 136 13.55 -10.41 -9.87
N MET A 137 13.53 -10.70 -11.18
CA MET A 137 12.27 -10.85 -11.90
C MET A 137 11.61 -12.18 -11.55
N ASP A 138 12.39 -13.25 -11.47
CA ASP A 138 11.90 -14.57 -11.06
C ASP A 138 11.34 -14.53 -9.62
N GLN A 139 12.06 -13.85 -8.70
CA GLN A 139 11.59 -13.60 -7.33
C GLN A 139 10.28 -12.81 -7.31
N LYS A 140 10.13 -11.82 -8.18
CA LYS A 140 8.89 -11.05 -8.28
C LYS A 140 7.71 -11.91 -8.71
N TYR A 141 7.86 -12.71 -9.74
CA TYR A 141 6.78 -13.58 -10.21
C TYR A 141 6.42 -14.65 -9.17
N ALA A 142 7.41 -15.30 -8.58
CA ALA A 142 7.16 -16.27 -7.51
C ALA A 142 6.39 -15.64 -6.33
N HIS A 143 6.74 -14.42 -5.93
CA HIS A 143 6.03 -13.70 -4.87
C HIS A 143 4.62 -13.30 -5.30
N LEU A 144 4.41 -12.86 -6.56
CA LEU A 144 3.08 -12.54 -7.10
C LEU A 144 2.14 -13.75 -7.08
N GLU A 145 2.62 -14.96 -7.43
CA GLU A 145 1.83 -16.19 -7.33
C GLU A 145 1.34 -16.47 -5.89
N LEU A 146 2.21 -16.24 -4.89
CA LEU A 146 1.83 -16.38 -3.49
C LEU A 146 0.78 -15.34 -3.09
N VAL A 147 0.96 -14.11 -3.53
CA VAL A 147 0.00 -13.01 -3.28
C VAL A 147 -1.34 -13.30 -3.95
N ASP A 148 -1.38 -13.85 -5.17
CA ASP A 148 -2.61 -14.22 -5.86
C ASP A 148 -3.44 -15.21 -5.03
N ALA A 149 -2.78 -16.26 -4.52
CA ALA A 149 -3.43 -17.25 -3.66
C ALA A 149 -3.99 -16.59 -2.40
N ARG A 150 -3.19 -15.73 -1.75
CA ARG A 150 -3.64 -15.04 -0.53
C ARG A 150 -4.78 -14.06 -0.78
N MET A 151 -4.73 -13.31 -1.88
CA MET A 151 -5.82 -12.41 -2.27
C MET A 151 -7.13 -13.17 -2.50
N THR A 152 -7.06 -14.36 -3.09
CA THR A 152 -8.24 -15.24 -3.27
C THR A 152 -8.82 -15.65 -1.91
N GLU A 153 -8.00 -16.17 -0.98
CA GLU A 153 -8.44 -16.56 0.35
C GLU A 153 -9.08 -15.41 1.14
N LEU A 154 -8.47 -14.23 1.08
CA LEU A 154 -8.98 -13.04 1.78
C LEU A 154 -10.33 -12.58 1.22
N LEU A 155 -10.52 -12.64 -0.11
CA LEU A 155 -11.78 -12.28 -0.74
C LEU A 155 -12.88 -13.27 -0.37
N GLU A 156 -12.64 -14.57 -0.51
CA GLU A 156 -13.56 -15.66 -0.14
C GLU A 156 -13.97 -15.59 1.35
N SER A 157 -13.00 -15.34 2.24
CA SER A 157 -13.27 -15.13 3.66
C SER A 157 -14.20 -13.95 3.89
N SER A 158 -13.94 -12.82 3.23
CA SER A 158 -14.80 -11.62 3.35
C SER A 158 -16.21 -11.84 2.81
N GLU A 159 -16.35 -12.57 1.71
CA GLU A 159 -17.67 -12.93 1.14
C GLU A 159 -18.46 -13.90 2.02
N SER A 160 -17.75 -14.76 2.74
CA SER A 160 -18.33 -15.73 3.71
C SER A 160 -18.65 -15.11 5.08
N GLY A 161 -18.59 -13.79 5.22
CA GLY A 161 -18.95 -13.07 6.46
C GLY A 161 -17.75 -12.75 7.37
N GLY A 162 -16.54 -13.01 6.93
CA GLY A 162 -15.30 -12.59 7.59
C GLY A 162 -15.04 -11.08 7.50
N PRO A 163 -13.88 -10.61 7.96
CA PRO A 163 -13.49 -9.21 7.92
C PRO A 163 -13.55 -8.62 6.50
N GLN A 164 -13.90 -7.35 6.38
CA GLN A 164 -13.60 -6.62 5.16
C GLN A 164 -12.10 -6.40 5.05
N VAL A 165 -11.57 -6.37 3.84
CA VAL A 165 -10.12 -6.30 3.63
C VAL A 165 -9.76 -5.10 2.77
N ILE A 166 -8.68 -4.44 3.14
CA ILE A 166 -7.96 -3.48 2.31
C ILE A 166 -6.49 -3.86 2.23
N MET A 167 -6.01 -4.16 1.03
CA MET A 167 -4.59 -4.22 0.75
C MET A 167 -4.14 -2.85 0.25
N ALA A 168 -3.19 -2.26 0.95
CA ALA A 168 -2.65 -0.94 0.63
C ALA A 168 -1.13 -0.99 0.53
N GLY A 169 -0.56 -0.35 -0.48
CA GLY A 169 0.89 -0.28 -0.59
C GLY A 169 1.42 -0.08 -1.98
N ASP A 170 2.74 -0.20 -2.08
CA ASP A 170 3.50 -0.12 -3.32
C ASP A 170 3.55 -1.49 -4.00
N LEU A 171 2.75 -1.62 -5.04
CA LEU A 171 2.66 -2.86 -5.81
C LEU A 171 3.75 -2.98 -6.89
N ASN A 172 4.52 -1.92 -7.12
CA ASN A 172 5.57 -1.87 -8.14
C ASN A 172 5.11 -2.33 -9.55
N VAL A 173 3.82 -2.17 -9.85
CA VAL A 173 3.20 -2.48 -11.15
C VAL A 173 2.20 -1.39 -11.50
N VAL A 174 2.26 -0.86 -12.70
CA VAL A 174 1.21 -0.02 -13.27
C VAL A 174 0.12 -0.90 -13.88
N ARG A 175 -1.13 -0.54 -13.68
CA ARG A 175 -2.26 -1.32 -14.18
C ARG A 175 -2.51 -1.10 -15.67
N SER A 176 -2.30 0.13 -16.15
CA SER A 176 -2.69 0.51 -17.51
C SER A 176 -1.88 1.71 -18.03
N GLU A 177 -2.06 2.05 -19.31
CA GLU A 177 -1.48 3.25 -19.92
C GLU A 177 -1.81 4.54 -19.16
N ARG A 178 -2.95 4.60 -18.45
CA ARG A 178 -3.34 5.76 -17.64
C ARG A 178 -2.51 5.91 -16.37
N ASP A 179 -1.84 4.86 -15.93
CA ASP A 179 -1.11 4.82 -14.67
C ASP A 179 0.38 5.19 -14.82
N ILE A 180 0.80 5.56 -16.03
CA ILE A 180 2.17 5.94 -16.33
C ILE A 180 2.24 7.04 -17.39
N LYS A 181 3.07 8.04 -17.19
CA LYS A 181 3.22 9.12 -18.18
C LYS A 181 3.81 8.64 -19.50
N ASN A 182 4.80 7.77 -19.45
CA ASN A 182 5.59 7.32 -20.60
C ASN A 182 5.34 5.84 -20.89
N TRP A 183 4.09 5.47 -21.24
CA TRP A 183 3.70 4.08 -21.50
C TRP A 183 4.53 3.43 -22.62
N LYS A 184 4.49 3.97 -23.84
CA LYS A 184 5.09 3.35 -25.03
C LYS A 184 6.58 2.96 -24.91
N PRO A 185 7.46 3.78 -24.31
CA PRO A 185 8.85 3.39 -24.12
C PRO A 185 9.06 2.35 -23.01
N ASN A 186 8.12 2.16 -22.09
CA ASN A 186 8.26 1.27 -20.93
C ASN A 186 7.50 -0.05 -21.07
N HIS A 187 6.37 -0.07 -21.77
CA HIS A 187 5.50 -1.24 -21.91
C HIS A 187 6.25 -2.42 -22.52
N ASN A 188 6.29 -3.54 -21.81
CA ASN A 188 7.05 -4.76 -22.11
C ASN A 188 8.57 -4.55 -22.27
N LYS A 189 9.12 -3.50 -21.62
CA LYS A 189 10.55 -3.18 -21.64
C LYS A 189 11.10 -2.79 -20.29
N THR A 190 10.24 -2.58 -19.30
CA THR A 190 10.64 -2.16 -17.95
C THR A 190 9.82 -2.94 -16.94
N ALA A 191 10.47 -3.46 -15.89
CA ALA A 191 9.77 -4.10 -14.79
C ALA A 191 8.73 -3.13 -14.18
N GLY A 192 7.58 -3.68 -13.82
CA GLY A 192 6.41 -2.88 -13.41
C GLY A 192 5.48 -2.47 -14.55
N VAL A 193 5.86 -2.76 -15.82
CA VAL A 193 5.07 -2.43 -17.01
C VAL A 193 5.03 -3.62 -17.99
N MET A 194 5.20 -4.84 -17.49
CA MET A 194 5.10 -6.07 -18.29
C MET A 194 3.66 -6.56 -18.28
N ASP A 195 3.18 -7.06 -19.43
CA ASP A 195 1.82 -7.64 -19.53
C ASP A 195 1.59 -8.77 -18.53
N GLU A 196 2.63 -9.57 -18.23
CA GLU A 196 2.59 -10.64 -17.24
C GLU A 196 2.35 -10.10 -15.82
N GLU A 197 3.04 -9.02 -15.45
CA GLU A 197 2.83 -8.36 -14.13
C GLU A 197 1.43 -7.74 -14.04
N ILE A 198 0.98 -7.10 -15.11
CA ILE A 198 -0.34 -6.46 -15.20
C ILE A 198 -1.45 -7.51 -15.09
N ALA A 199 -1.24 -8.71 -15.67
CA ALA A 199 -2.21 -9.79 -15.64
C ALA A 199 -2.55 -10.25 -14.22
N HIS A 200 -1.59 -10.25 -13.27
CA HIS A 200 -1.85 -10.54 -11.86
C HIS A 200 -2.84 -9.52 -11.26
N LEU A 201 -2.59 -8.23 -11.45
CA LEU A 201 -3.49 -7.18 -10.94
C LEU A 201 -4.88 -7.28 -11.57
N GLU A 202 -4.95 -7.46 -12.90
CA GLU A 202 -6.23 -7.62 -13.60
C GLU A 202 -6.99 -8.88 -13.14
N GLY A 203 -6.28 -9.95 -12.78
CA GLY A 203 -6.87 -11.13 -12.16
C GLY A 203 -7.56 -10.81 -10.84
N TRP A 204 -6.95 -10.02 -9.96
CA TRP A 204 -7.58 -9.58 -8.70
C TRP A 204 -8.83 -8.75 -8.97
N PHE A 205 -8.77 -7.79 -9.89
CA PHE A 205 -9.91 -6.93 -10.20
C PHE A 205 -11.04 -7.71 -10.89
N ALA A 206 -10.71 -8.69 -11.73
CA ALA A 206 -11.69 -9.57 -12.36
C ALA A 206 -12.38 -10.50 -11.35
N SER A 207 -11.68 -10.90 -10.26
CA SER A 207 -12.28 -11.72 -9.20
C SER A 207 -13.18 -10.94 -8.24
N GLY A 208 -13.17 -9.59 -8.28
CA GLY A 208 -14.07 -8.75 -7.49
C GLY A 208 -13.39 -7.73 -6.60
N TRP A 209 -12.07 -7.72 -6.47
CA TRP A 209 -11.37 -6.65 -5.78
C TRP A 209 -11.56 -5.30 -6.47
N ILE A 210 -11.55 -4.22 -5.73
CA ILE A 210 -11.75 -2.86 -6.24
C ILE A 210 -10.50 -2.00 -6.04
N ASP A 211 -9.96 -1.47 -7.12
CA ASP A 211 -8.97 -0.38 -7.10
C ASP A 211 -9.70 0.91 -6.71
N VAL A 212 -9.61 1.29 -5.43
CA VAL A 212 -10.44 2.35 -4.86
C VAL A 212 -10.21 3.71 -5.53
N ALA A 213 -8.96 4.10 -5.77
CA ALA A 213 -8.66 5.37 -6.43
C ALA A 213 -9.20 5.41 -7.87
N ARG A 214 -9.02 4.31 -8.60
CA ARG A 214 -9.53 4.20 -9.97
C ARG A 214 -11.05 4.13 -10.04
N TRP A 215 -11.68 3.52 -9.03
CA TRP A 215 -13.14 3.48 -8.93
C TRP A 215 -13.75 4.85 -8.64
N LEU A 216 -13.09 5.66 -7.80
CA LEU A 216 -13.51 7.05 -7.52
C LEU A 216 -13.21 8.01 -8.68
N ALA A 217 -12.17 7.73 -9.50
CA ALA A 217 -11.77 8.55 -10.64
C ALA A 217 -11.51 7.71 -11.91
N PRO A 218 -12.54 7.12 -12.52
CA PRO A 218 -12.37 6.11 -13.57
C PRO A 218 -11.77 6.65 -14.88
N GLY A 219 -11.90 7.94 -15.16
CA GLY A 219 -11.44 8.58 -16.39
C GLY A 219 -10.10 9.30 -16.31
N GLU A 220 -9.54 9.46 -15.12
CA GLU A 220 -8.37 10.30 -14.90
C GLU A 220 -7.05 9.65 -15.35
N GLN A 221 -6.12 10.47 -15.87
CA GLN A 221 -4.74 10.10 -16.10
C GLN A 221 -3.99 10.18 -14.77
N GLY A 222 -3.33 9.10 -14.35
CA GLY A 222 -2.79 9.00 -13.00
C GLY A 222 -3.90 8.67 -11.98
N PRO A 223 -3.98 9.37 -10.84
CA PRO A 223 -2.94 10.23 -10.31
C PRO A 223 -1.67 9.45 -9.98
N TYR A 224 -0.52 10.01 -10.36
CA TYR A 224 0.76 9.34 -10.13
C TYR A 224 1.15 9.43 -8.66
N THR A 225 1.77 8.36 -8.17
CA THR A 225 2.23 8.26 -6.77
C THR A 225 3.74 8.19 -6.64
N TRP A 226 4.47 7.91 -7.71
CA TRP A 226 5.92 7.81 -7.73
C TRP A 226 6.56 8.58 -8.90
N TRP A 227 7.73 9.17 -8.65
CA TRP A 227 8.54 9.88 -9.64
C TRP A 227 10.00 9.54 -9.49
N SER A 228 10.63 9.09 -10.58
CA SER A 228 12.05 8.81 -10.64
C SER A 228 12.89 9.99 -10.13
N GLN A 229 14.02 9.69 -9.49
CA GLN A 229 15.03 10.68 -9.11
C GLN A 229 15.78 11.27 -10.33
N ARG A 230 15.56 10.72 -11.52
CA ARG A 230 16.31 11.07 -12.76
C ARG A 230 15.45 12.00 -13.64
N GLY A 231 16.15 12.84 -14.44
CA GLY A 231 15.55 13.52 -15.58
C GLY A 231 14.48 14.58 -15.23
N ARG A 232 14.48 15.16 -14.03
CA ARG A 232 13.44 16.09 -13.56
C ARG A 232 12.02 15.51 -13.65
N ALA A 233 11.89 14.18 -13.40
CA ALA A 233 10.63 13.49 -13.56
C ALA A 233 9.52 14.09 -12.68
N PHE A 234 9.86 14.51 -11.45
CA PHE A 234 8.92 15.15 -10.53
C PHE A 234 8.40 16.48 -11.10
N ASP A 235 9.28 17.39 -11.51
CA ASP A 235 8.92 18.72 -12.04
C ASP A 235 8.05 18.60 -13.30
N ASN A 236 8.40 17.65 -14.17
CA ASN A 236 7.68 17.40 -15.42
C ASN A 236 6.42 16.53 -15.24
N ASN A 237 6.09 16.16 -14.01
CA ASN A 237 5.02 15.21 -13.66
C ASN A 237 5.08 13.91 -14.50
N ALA A 238 6.29 13.42 -14.78
CA ALA A 238 6.52 12.16 -15.48
C ALA A 238 6.52 11.00 -14.46
N GLY A 239 5.36 10.77 -13.87
CA GLY A 239 5.16 9.82 -12.78
C GLY A 239 4.54 8.50 -13.20
N TRP A 240 4.50 7.58 -12.24
CA TRP A 240 3.85 6.29 -12.27
C TRP A 240 2.90 6.17 -11.07
N ARG A 241 1.79 5.48 -11.23
CA ARG A 241 0.91 5.09 -10.13
C ARG A 241 1.28 3.67 -9.71
N LEU A 242 2.03 3.56 -8.62
CA LEU A 242 2.53 2.30 -8.07
C LEU A 242 1.91 1.95 -6.73
N ASP A 243 1.37 2.97 -6.04
CA ASP A 243 0.73 2.80 -4.74
C ASP A 243 -0.79 2.69 -4.92
N TYR A 244 -1.37 1.71 -4.25
CA TYR A 244 -2.78 1.35 -4.39
C TYR A 244 -3.45 1.21 -3.03
N GLN A 245 -4.77 1.37 -3.03
CA GLN A 245 -5.67 0.82 -2.04
C GLN A 245 -6.66 -0.08 -2.77
N VAL A 246 -6.50 -1.39 -2.56
CA VAL A 246 -7.32 -2.45 -3.16
C VAL A 246 -8.23 -3.00 -2.09
N ALA A 247 -9.52 -2.86 -2.25
CA ALA A 247 -10.49 -3.17 -1.21
C ALA A 247 -11.53 -4.19 -1.66
N THR A 248 -12.08 -4.94 -0.69
CA THR A 248 -13.27 -5.76 -0.90
C THR A 248 -14.47 -4.88 -1.29
N PRO A 249 -15.44 -5.39 -2.07
CA PRO A 249 -16.52 -4.57 -2.65
C PRO A 249 -17.36 -3.81 -1.61
N ARG A 250 -17.61 -4.40 -0.44
CA ARG A 250 -18.36 -3.73 0.63
C ARG A 250 -17.58 -2.57 1.25
N LEU A 251 -16.28 -2.73 1.41
CA LEU A 251 -15.42 -1.66 1.93
C LEU A 251 -15.25 -0.54 0.89
N ALA A 252 -15.03 -0.88 -0.37
CA ALA A 252 -14.88 0.09 -1.45
C ALA A 252 -16.08 1.03 -1.56
N LYS A 253 -17.32 0.53 -1.35
CA LYS A 253 -18.55 1.35 -1.33
C LYS A 253 -18.59 2.40 -0.21
N ARG A 254 -17.75 2.25 0.83
CA ARG A 254 -17.61 3.23 1.92
C ARG A 254 -16.60 4.32 1.62
N ALA A 255 -15.78 4.16 0.58
CA ALA A 255 -14.84 5.19 0.15
C ALA A 255 -15.60 6.40 -0.41
N SER A 256 -15.27 7.59 0.08
CA SER A 256 -15.94 8.83 -0.29
C SER A 256 -15.05 9.78 -1.08
N THR A 257 -13.79 9.89 -0.70
CA THR A 257 -12.81 10.77 -1.35
C THR A 257 -11.44 10.11 -1.36
N PHE A 258 -10.59 10.51 -2.29
CA PHE A 258 -9.17 10.20 -2.23
C PHE A 258 -8.33 11.42 -2.66
N THR A 259 -7.09 11.44 -2.18
CA THR A 259 -6.05 12.39 -2.63
C THR A 259 -4.72 11.67 -2.79
N VAL A 260 -3.89 12.21 -3.67
CA VAL A 260 -2.45 11.92 -3.68
C VAL A 260 -1.76 13.18 -3.20
N ASP A 261 -1.19 13.12 -2.00
CA ASP A 261 -0.58 14.27 -1.33
C ASP A 261 0.84 14.52 -1.89
N ARG A 262 0.88 14.92 -3.16
CA ARG A 262 2.11 15.25 -3.85
C ARG A 262 2.70 16.53 -3.28
N ALA A 263 3.99 16.52 -2.93
CA ALA A 263 4.69 17.72 -2.48
C ALA A 263 4.67 18.84 -3.57
N ASP A 264 4.74 20.09 -3.15
CA ASP A 264 4.71 21.25 -4.05
C ASP A 264 5.94 21.31 -4.97
N SER A 265 7.09 20.82 -4.51
CA SER A 265 8.34 20.79 -5.27
C SER A 265 9.16 19.54 -5.01
N HIS A 266 10.11 19.25 -5.90
CA HIS A 266 11.10 18.19 -5.73
C HIS A 266 11.84 18.30 -4.39
N ASP A 267 12.18 19.50 -3.96
CA ASP A 267 13.02 19.75 -2.78
C ASP A 267 12.24 19.61 -1.47
N THR A 268 10.90 19.75 -1.50
CA THR A 268 10.03 19.62 -0.32
C THR A 268 9.51 18.21 -0.12
N ARG A 269 9.74 17.29 -1.07
CA ARG A 269 9.31 15.90 -0.93
C ARG A 269 10.20 15.14 0.07
N TRP A 270 9.58 14.43 0.98
CA TRP A 270 10.29 13.58 1.95
C TRP A 270 10.47 12.13 1.49
N SER A 271 9.74 11.70 0.44
CA SER A 271 9.92 10.42 -0.28
C SER A 271 9.88 10.68 -1.79
N ASP A 272 10.30 9.72 -2.61
CA ASP A 272 10.06 9.69 -4.04
C ASP A 272 8.65 9.19 -4.40
N HIS A 273 7.91 8.68 -3.40
CA HIS A 273 6.47 8.45 -3.47
C HIS A 273 5.69 9.57 -2.79
N ALA A 274 4.43 9.73 -3.17
CA ALA A 274 3.47 10.60 -2.50
C ALA A 274 2.40 9.73 -1.81
N PRO A 275 1.93 10.14 -0.60
CA PRO A 275 0.88 9.42 0.08
C PRO A 275 -0.41 9.33 -0.74
N LEU A 276 -0.99 8.13 -0.83
CA LEU A 276 -2.35 7.91 -1.30
C LEU A 276 -3.27 7.85 -0.08
N VAL A 277 -4.14 8.82 0.06
CA VAL A 277 -5.07 8.98 1.19
C VAL A 277 -6.49 8.74 0.72
N VAL A 278 -7.25 7.94 1.45
CA VAL A 278 -8.67 7.67 1.18
C VAL A 278 -9.49 7.83 2.46
N ASP A 279 -10.62 8.49 2.35
CA ASP A 279 -11.59 8.62 3.43
C ASP A 279 -12.72 7.60 3.26
N TYR A 280 -12.99 6.83 4.31
CA TYR A 280 -14.04 5.81 4.38
C TYR A 280 -15.09 6.18 5.42
N ALA A 281 -16.37 6.04 5.07
CA ALA A 281 -17.51 6.24 5.99
C ALA A 281 -17.75 4.96 6.83
N PHE A 282 -17.64 5.05 8.16
CA PHE A 282 -17.94 4.00 9.13
C PHE A 282 -18.97 4.49 10.14
#